data_e1274a5b5664b1d07f93aae4b5d01ae1
#
_entry.id   e1274a5b5664b1d07f93aae4b5d01ae1
#
_cell.length_a   1.000
_cell.length_b   1.000
_cell.length_c   1.000
_cell.angle_alpha   90.00
_cell.angle_beta   90.00
_cell.angle_gamma   90.00
#
_symmetry.space_group_name_H-M   'P 1'
#
loop_
_entity.id
_entity.type
_entity.pdbx_description
1 polymer ?
#
loop_
_entity_poly.entity_id
_entity_poly.type
_entity_poly.pdbx_seq_one_letter_code
_entity_poly.pdbx_strand_id
1 'polypeptide(L)'
;GADHDTVAAATFYREALRFDPRNPSLIERAFVAALSNGNMFDAFTLAERLVQRDSNNGLAHLALGIKFLKAKQYPAARSQLSRGGAGQQRDLTATLLDAWIFAASGDEKKALEFCDRLSDENFAVFRNFHAGLIADFMGDTAEAGKRLKAAYDSDKNTLRLVDAYGRFVSRHGDKAEALKVYTDFDALLPNHPLITSAIAALKAGKTLEPLIKTADQGAAEVLYGLGAAGGRQGDEVAAMIYLRLALYLAPQRGLTLITLADIYDRLKQYEEAIAIYESVPEDDVLRTTADIQIAELLDNLDKHDEAASFLAEIVKAHPNDEDALLALGNSQREQKKFAEAAATYTKALSVTTKPDSVNWPIYYFRGIAYERAKDWPKAEADFRKGLQLQPEQPLILNYLGYSWVDQGLNLYEAFKMLHKAVELRPSDGYVVDSLGWALYKLGKYDEATKELERAIDLKPADPTINDHLGDAYWRMGRKLEAHFQWNHARDLKPDPDDLPKILDKIEHGLPEDKPPVAADAKEKAPSNDAPSPPKSGG
;
A
#
# COMPACT_ATOMS: atom_id res chain seq x y z
N GLY A 1 18.48 -4.92 9.84
CA GLY A 1 17.94 -3.61 10.15
C GLY A 1 18.89 -2.43 9.88
N ALA A 2 20.24 -2.63 9.89
CA ALA A 2 21.21 -1.54 9.68
C ALA A 2 21.59 -1.31 8.19
N ASP A 3 21.22 -2.18 7.30
CA ASP A 3 21.72 -2.15 5.92
C ASP A 3 20.99 -1.13 5.00
N HIS A 4 19.88 -0.55 5.45
CA HIS A 4 19.07 0.37 4.64
C HIS A 4 18.88 1.76 5.26
N ASP A 5 19.51 2.07 6.40
CA ASP A 5 19.47 3.40 7.00
C ASP A 5 20.41 4.36 6.25
N THR A 6 19.85 5.04 5.26
CA THR A 6 20.61 5.97 4.41
C THR A 6 21.09 7.22 5.15
N VAL A 7 20.37 7.65 6.19
CA VAL A 7 20.73 8.83 7.01
C VAL A 7 21.92 8.51 7.90
N ALA A 8 21.85 7.39 8.63
CA ALA A 8 22.97 6.93 9.44
C ALA A 8 24.21 6.62 8.57
N ALA A 9 24.01 5.98 7.40
CA ALA A 9 25.09 5.70 6.45
C ALA A 9 25.75 7.00 5.95
N ALA A 10 24.97 8.01 5.57
CA ALA A 10 25.50 9.29 5.12
C ALA A 10 26.33 9.97 6.20
N THR A 11 25.86 9.94 7.44
CA THR A 11 26.60 10.49 8.59
C THR A 11 27.89 9.73 8.85
N PHE A 12 27.81 8.40 8.89
CA PHE A 12 28.97 7.52 9.11
C PHE A 12 30.07 7.74 8.06
N TYR A 13 29.70 7.71 6.77
CA TYR A 13 30.70 7.87 5.71
C TYR A 13 31.27 9.28 5.63
N ARG A 14 30.50 10.32 6.00
CA ARG A 14 30.99 11.69 6.12
C ARG A 14 32.07 11.79 7.20
N GLU A 15 31.83 11.21 8.37
CA GLU A 15 32.83 11.16 9.46
C GLU A 15 34.05 10.33 9.05
N ALA A 16 33.86 9.15 8.44
CA ALA A 16 34.98 8.32 7.97
C ALA A 16 35.87 9.06 6.98
N LEU A 17 35.31 9.87 6.09
CA LEU A 17 36.07 10.68 5.14
C LEU A 17 36.89 11.80 5.79
N ARG A 18 36.60 12.22 6.99
CA ARG A 18 37.45 13.17 7.73
C ARG A 18 38.77 12.55 8.13
N PHE A 19 38.77 11.23 8.44
CA PHE A 19 40.00 10.50 8.83
C PHE A 19 40.77 10.00 7.64
N ASP A 20 40.11 9.57 6.58
CA ASP A 20 40.75 9.11 5.34
C ASP A 20 40.12 9.73 4.07
N PRO A 21 40.42 11.02 3.82
CA PRO A 21 39.74 11.77 2.76
C PRO A 21 40.09 11.32 1.34
N ARG A 22 41.10 10.44 1.17
CA ARG A 22 41.52 9.98 -0.15
C ARG A 22 41.13 8.55 -0.48
N ASN A 23 40.46 7.85 0.41
CA ASN A 23 40.04 6.48 0.22
C ASN A 23 38.95 6.37 -0.87
N PRO A 24 39.22 5.68 -1.99
CA PRO A 24 38.26 5.60 -3.09
C PRO A 24 36.95 4.94 -2.70
N SER A 25 37.01 3.86 -1.93
CA SER A 25 35.78 3.13 -1.50
C SER A 25 34.94 3.96 -0.54
N LEU A 26 35.54 4.75 0.36
CA LEU A 26 34.80 5.65 1.21
C LEU A 26 34.16 6.80 0.43
N ILE A 27 34.85 7.34 -0.57
CA ILE A 27 34.29 8.41 -1.43
C ILE A 27 33.06 7.89 -2.18
N GLU A 28 33.15 6.68 -2.77
CA GLU A 28 32.03 6.07 -3.50
C GLU A 28 30.82 5.80 -2.57
N ARG A 29 31.06 5.18 -1.43
CA ARG A 29 29.98 4.90 -0.46
C ARG A 29 29.36 6.18 0.10
N ALA A 30 30.17 7.19 0.40
CA ALA A 30 29.68 8.49 0.84
C ALA A 30 28.87 9.20 -0.25
N PHE A 31 29.28 9.08 -1.51
CA PHE A 31 28.54 9.62 -2.65
C PHE A 31 27.17 8.96 -2.78
N VAL A 32 27.10 7.63 -2.79
CA VAL A 32 25.84 6.89 -2.88
C VAL A 32 24.92 7.25 -1.71
N ALA A 33 25.45 7.28 -0.48
CA ALA A 33 24.70 7.64 0.70
C ALA A 33 24.19 9.10 0.68
N ALA A 34 25.02 10.05 0.24
CA ALA A 34 24.60 11.45 0.11
C ALA A 34 23.51 11.63 -0.95
N LEU A 35 23.63 10.90 -2.07
CA LEU A 35 22.71 10.98 -3.18
C LEU A 35 21.35 10.35 -2.84
N SER A 36 21.35 9.15 -2.23
CA SER A 36 20.10 8.48 -1.80
C SER A 36 19.38 9.23 -0.68
N ASN A 37 20.13 9.92 0.20
CA ASN A 37 19.56 10.76 1.25
C ASN A 37 19.14 12.16 0.79
N GLY A 38 19.49 12.55 -0.45
CA GLY A 38 19.08 13.84 -1.02
C GLY A 38 19.99 15.02 -0.67
N ASN A 39 21.18 14.78 -0.06
CA ASN A 39 22.17 15.82 0.13
C ASN A 39 22.92 16.09 -1.18
N MET A 40 22.27 16.84 -2.08
CA MET A 40 22.79 17.08 -3.43
C MET A 40 24.10 17.86 -3.43
N PHE A 41 24.33 18.76 -2.48
CA PHE A 41 25.58 19.52 -2.41
C PHE A 41 26.80 18.60 -2.18
N ASP A 42 26.72 17.76 -1.16
CA ASP A 42 27.77 16.78 -0.87
C ASP A 42 27.89 15.75 -2.00
N ALA A 43 26.77 15.26 -2.51
CA ALA A 43 26.73 14.29 -3.60
C ALA A 43 27.47 14.80 -4.85
N PHE A 44 27.20 16.02 -5.29
CA PHE A 44 27.88 16.59 -6.45
C PHE A 44 29.37 16.83 -6.21
N THR A 45 29.75 17.28 -5.02
CA THR A 45 31.16 17.45 -4.64
C THR A 45 31.89 16.11 -4.67
N LEU A 46 31.28 15.04 -4.18
CA LEU A 46 31.84 13.70 -4.19
C LEU A 46 31.86 13.12 -5.62
N ALA A 47 30.83 13.37 -6.43
CA ALA A 47 30.79 12.98 -7.84
C ALA A 47 31.97 13.59 -8.64
N GLU A 48 32.25 14.88 -8.45
CA GLU A 48 33.41 15.54 -9.10
C GLU A 48 34.75 14.89 -8.74
N ARG A 49 34.89 14.48 -7.48
CA ARG A 49 36.07 13.74 -7.01
C ARG A 49 36.18 12.33 -7.61
N LEU A 50 35.01 11.66 -7.74
CA LEU A 50 34.95 10.29 -8.32
C LEU A 50 35.36 10.30 -9.78
N VAL A 51 34.79 11.17 -10.63
CA VAL A 51 35.09 11.20 -12.07
C VAL A 51 36.53 11.59 -12.38
N GLN A 52 37.22 12.29 -11.47
CA GLN A 52 38.65 12.58 -11.59
C GLN A 52 39.54 11.34 -11.41
N ARG A 53 39.05 10.33 -10.67
CA ARG A 53 39.77 9.10 -10.34
C ARG A 53 39.32 7.91 -11.17
N ASP A 54 38.03 7.81 -11.38
CA ASP A 54 37.36 6.81 -12.21
C ASP A 54 36.51 7.51 -13.25
N SER A 55 37.09 7.71 -14.43
CA SER A 55 36.41 8.34 -15.57
C SER A 55 35.24 7.55 -16.13
N ASN A 56 35.00 6.33 -15.62
CA ASN A 56 33.93 5.45 -16.07
C ASN A 56 32.82 5.29 -15.03
N ASN A 57 32.85 6.02 -13.88
CA ASN A 57 31.82 5.97 -12.88
C ASN A 57 30.50 6.56 -13.42
N GLY A 58 29.62 5.69 -13.91
CA GLY A 58 28.37 6.08 -14.58
C GLY A 58 27.40 6.84 -13.70
N LEU A 59 27.29 6.48 -12.42
CA LEU A 59 26.37 7.17 -11.50
C LEU A 59 26.87 8.59 -11.19
N ALA A 60 28.17 8.78 -11.01
CA ALA A 60 28.75 10.10 -10.80
C ALA A 60 28.57 11.00 -12.05
N HIS A 61 28.76 10.44 -13.24
CA HIS A 61 28.47 11.14 -14.49
C HIS A 61 27.00 11.50 -14.66
N LEU A 62 26.06 10.58 -14.30
CA LEU A 62 24.63 10.88 -14.30
C LEU A 62 24.31 12.05 -13.36
N ALA A 63 24.79 12.00 -12.12
CA ALA A 63 24.54 13.05 -11.13
C ALA A 63 25.07 14.42 -11.62
N LEU A 64 26.29 14.46 -12.17
CA LEU A 64 26.85 15.69 -12.75
C LEU A 64 26.08 16.16 -14.00
N GLY A 65 25.63 15.24 -14.84
CA GLY A 65 24.77 15.55 -15.99
C GLY A 65 23.49 16.26 -15.54
N ILE A 66 22.84 15.76 -14.50
CA ILE A 66 21.64 16.37 -13.89
C ILE A 66 21.96 17.74 -13.26
N LYS A 67 23.09 17.88 -12.56
CA LYS A 67 23.56 19.16 -12.03
C LYS A 67 23.69 20.21 -13.14
N PHE A 68 24.35 19.87 -14.25
CA PHE A 68 24.53 20.78 -15.37
C PHE A 68 23.23 21.06 -16.14
N LEU A 69 22.35 20.07 -16.26
CA LEU A 69 21.03 20.24 -16.85
C LEU A 69 20.21 21.29 -16.07
N LYS A 70 20.15 21.17 -14.74
CA LYS A 70 19.48 22.14 -13.88
C LYS A 70 20.05 23.55 -14.00
N ALA A 71 21.37 23.64 -14.19
CA ALA A 71 22.07 24.90 -14.42
C ALA A 71 21.94 25.42 -15.87
N LYS A 72 21.20 24.73 -16.75
CA LYS A 72 21.02 25.03 -18.18
C LYS A 72 22.33 25.03 -18.98
N GLN A 73 23.34 24.31 -18.48
CA GLN A 73 24.64 24.12 -19.13
C GLN A 73 24.59 22.88 -20.03
N TYR A 74 23.76 22.92 -21.06
CA TYR A 74 23.39 21.78 -21.89
C TYR A 74 24.58 21.02 -22.53
N PRO A 75 25.63 21.69 -23.10
CA PRO A 75 26.79 21.00 -23.63
C PRO A 75 27.55 20.20 -22.55
N ALA A 76 27.72 20.79 -21.36
CA ALA A 76 28.36 20.12 -20.23
C ALA A 76 27.52 18.94 -19.72
N ALA A 77 26.20 19.10 -19.61
CA ALA A 77 25.28 18.03 -19.23
C ALA A 77 25.42 16.83 -20.16
N ARG A 78 25.36 17.04 -21.48
CA ARG A 78 25.49 15.98 -22.48
C ARG A 78 26.90 15.34 -22.47
N SER A 79 27.94 16.12 -22.27
CA SER A 79 29.31 15.58 -22.12
C SER A 79 29.44 14.64 -20.93
N GLN A 80 28.73 14.89 -19.83
CA GLN A 80 28.72 13.98 -18.68
C GLN A 80 27.88 12.73 -19.00
N LEU A 81 26.67 12.88 -19.50
CA LEU A 81 25.79 11.76 -19.81
C LEU A 81 26.38 10.76 -20.78
N SER A 82 27.15 11.25 -21.79
CA SER A 82 27.83 10.39 -22.78
C SER A 82 28.95 9.54 -22.19
N ARG A 83 29.50 9.89 -21.03
CA ARG A 83 30.58 9.16 -20.34
C ARG A 83 30.11 8.10 -19.38
N GLY A 84 28.79 8.00 -19.12
CA GLY A 84 28.21 7.19 -18.06
C GLY A 84 28.32 5.66 -18.21
N GLY A 85 29.12 5.14 -19.16
CA GLY A 85 29.43 3.71 -19.29
C GLY A 85 28.34 2.86 -19.98
N ALA A 86 28.73 1.67 -20.43
CA ALA A 86 27.90 0.75 -21.22
C ALA A 86 26.87 -0.04 -20.36
N GLY A 87 25.66 -0.20 -20.88
CA GLY A 87 24.60 -1.05 -20.34
C GLY A 87 23.22 -0.54 -20.75
N GLN A 88 22.29 -1.43 -21.07
CA GLN A 88 20.97 -1.10 -21.63
C GLN A 88 20.18 -0.06 -20.82
N GLN A 89 20.16 -0.15 -19.50
CA GLN A 89 19.44 0.80 -18.65
C GLN A 89 20.11 2.19 -18.61
N ARG A 90 21.43 2.23 -18.67
CA ARG A 90 22.20 3.50 -18.75
C ARG A 90 22.01 4.18 -20.09
N ASP A 91 21.97 3.40 -21.17
CA ASP A 91 21.72 3.91 -22.52
C ASP A 91 20.30 4.49 -22.61
N LEU A 92 19.30 3.85 -21.99
CA LEU A 92 17.94 4.36 -21.88
C LEU A 92 17.90 5.72 -21.16
N THR A 93 18.50 5.79 -19.97
CA THR A 93 18.47 7.01 -19.15
C THR A 93 19.18 8.17 -19.85
N ALA A 94 20.41 7.96 -20.30
CA ALA A 94 21.20 9.00 -20.96
C ALA A 94 20.55 9.47 -22.26
N THR A 95 20.00 8.54 -23.04
CA THR A 95 19.34 8.85 -24.32
C THR A 95 18.10 9.70 -24.12
N LEU A 96 17.24 9.37 -23.16
CA LEU A 96 16.03 10.15 -22.89
C LEU A 96 16.34 11.50 -22.25
N LEU A 97 17.35 11.58 -21.38
CA LEU A 97 17.80 12.86 -20.81
C LEU A 97 18.40 13.76 -21.91
N ASP A 98 19.20 13.22 -22.85
CA ASP A 98 19.70 13.97 -24.00
C ASP A 98 18.56 14.47 -24.89
N ALA A 99 17.50 13.65 -25.09
CA ALA A 99 16.32 14.07 -25.81
C ALA A 99 15.65 15.30 -25.15
N TRP A 100 15.49 15.30 -23.83
CA TRP A 100 14.96 16.43 -23.09
C TRP A 100 15.88 17.66 -23.10
N ILE A 101 17.20 17.46 -23.15
CA ILE A 101 18.18 18.56 -23.32
C ILE A 101 18.02 19.22 -24.70
N PHE A 102 17.81 18.43 -25.76
CA PHE A 102 17.52 18.98 -27.09
C PHE A 102 16.18 19.73 -27.13
N ALA A 103 15.14 19.18 -26.51
CA ALA A 103 13.86 19.87 -26.35
C ALA A 103 14.03 21.20 -25.59
N ALA A 104 14.81 21.23 -24.50
CA ALA A 104 15.14 22.45 -23.76
C ALA A 104 15.90 23.48 -24.60
N SER A 105 16.65 23.04 -25.61
CA SER A 105 17.40 23.89 -26.54
C SER A 105 16.56 24.32 -27.75
N GLY A 106 15.29 23.89 -27.85
CA GLY A 106 14.41 24.20 -28.98
C GLY A 106 14.63 23.34 -30.22
N ASP A 107 15.40 22.25 -30.14
CA ASP A 107 15.71 21.34 -31.27
C ASP A 107 14.83 20.07 -31.19
N GLU A 108 13.56 20.22 -31.58
CA GLU A 108 12.60 19.12 -31.56
C GLU A 108 13.05 17.93 -32.40
N LYS A 109 13.56 18.20 -33.60
CA LYS A 109 14.00 17.14 -34.51
C LYS A 109 15.02 16.22 -33.87
N LYS A 110 16.07 16.78 -33.26
CA LYS A 110 17.07 15.99 -32.54
C LYS A 110 16.49 15.34 -31.29
N ALA A 111 15.60 16.00 -30.58
CA ALA A 111 14.94 15.41 -29.41
C ALA A 111 14.22 14.11 -29.77
N LEU A 112 13.42 14.13 -30.84
CA LEU A 112 12.71 12.95 -31.32
C LEU A 112 13.67 11.88 -31.89
N GLU A 113 14.70 12.30 -32.66
CA GLU A 113 15.75 11.38 -33.14
C GLU A 113 16.43 10.63 -32.00
N PHE A 114 16.67 11.30 -30.85
CA PHE A 114 17.26 10.63 -29.68
C PHE A 114 16.30 9.63 -29.05
N CYS A 115 15.01 9.95 -28.92
CA CYS A 115 14.02 8.96 -28.49
C CYS A 115 14.01 7.72 -29.39
N ASP A 116 14.05 7.93 -30.73
CA ASP A 116 13.96 6.86 -31.71
C ASP A 116 15.23 6.00 -31.80
N ARG A 117 16.36 6.42 -31.21
CA ARG A 117 17.54 5.55 -31.00
C ARG A 117 17.27 4.36 -30.10
N LEU A 118 16.24 4.43 -29.25
CA LEU A 118 15.78 3.32 -28.42
C LEU A 118 15.00 2.33 -29.29
N SER A 119 15.69 1.63 -30.19
CA SER A 119 15.09 0.73 -31.19
C SER A 119 14.62 -0.61 -30.64
N ASP A 120 15.08 -1.01 -29.42
CA ASP A 120 14.61 -2.23 -28.77
C ASP A 120 13.12 -2.08 -28.39
N GLU A 121 12.31 -3.08 -28.76
CA GLU A 121 10.88 -3.10 -28.46
C GLU A 121 10.56 -3.13 -26.96
N ASN A 122 11.48 -3.61 -26.13
CA ASN A 122 11.34 -3.54 -24.68
C ASN A 122 11.28 -2.09 -24.17
N PHE A 123 11.80 -1.15 -24.93
CA PHE A 123 11.77 0.27 -24.60
C PHE A 123 10.70 1.06 -25.37
N ALA A 124 9.87 0.39 -26.17
CA ALA A 124 8.88 1.05 -27.01
C ALA A 124 7.92 1.96 -26.23
N VAL A 125 7.53 1.54 -25.02
CA VAL A 125 6.66 2.35 -24.14
C VAL A 125 7.36 3.62 -23.72
N PHE A 126 8.58 3.53 -23.19
CA PHE A 126 9.39 4.70 -22.78
C PHE A 126 9.68 5.62 -23.97
N ARG A 127 10.08 5.06 -25.11
CA ARG A 127 10.31 5.78 -26.35
C ARG A 127 9.08 6.61 -26.75
N ASN A 128 7.93 5.98 -26.91
CA ASN A 128 6.71 6.65 -27.34
C ASN A 128 6.18 7.64 -26.28
N PHE A 129 6.25 7.30 -25.03
CA PHE A 129 5.83 8.17 -23.94
C PHE A 129 6.63 9.48 -23.91
N HIS A 130 7.97 9.40 -23.88
CA HIS A 130 8.81 10.59 -23.83
C HIS A 130 8.84 11.36 -25.16
N ALA A 131 8.82 10.68 -26.30
CA ALA A 131 8.68 11.36 -27.60
C ALA A 131 7.35 12.12 -27.70
N GLY A 132 6.25 11.51 -27.22
CA GLY A 132 4.95 12.15 -27.17
C GLY A 132 4.90 13.36 -26.23
N LEU A 133 5.51 13.26 -25.04
CA LEU A 133 5.62 14.39 -24.10
C LEU A 133 6.49 15.52 -24.65
N ILE A 134 7.60 15.21 -25.35
CA ILE A 134 8.47 16.19 -26.00
C ILE A 134 7.71 16.92 -27.12
N ALA A 135 7.04 16.18 -28.00
CA ALA A 135 6.23 16.76 -29.07
C ALA A 135 5.11 17.66 -28.54
N ASP A 136 4.41 17.21 -27.47
CA ASP A 136 3.39 18.04 -26.78
C ASP A 136 3.98 19.31 -26.17
N PHE A 137 5.15 19.21 -25.52
CA PHE A 137 5.88 20.34 -24.96
C PHE A 137 6.36 21.33 -26.04
N MET A 138 6.76 20.81 -27.19
CA MET A 138 7.26 21.61 -28.33
C MET A 138 6.12 22.15 -29.22
N GLY A 139 4.88 21.65 -29.05
CA GLY A 139 3.69 22.11 -29.78
C GLY A 139 3.37 21.32 -31.07
N ASP A 140 4.08 20.22 -31.35
CA ASP A 140 3.72 19.30 -32.44
C ASP A 140 2.57 18.39 -32.01
N THR A 141 1.36 18.88 -32.21
CA THR A 141 0.14 18.16 -31.83
C THR A 141 -0.03 16.83 -32.59
N ALA A 142 0.43 16.73 -33.83
CA ALA A 142 0.25 15.54 -34.65
C ALA A 142 1.15 14.40 -34.15
N GLU A 143 2.43 14.66 -33.95
CA GLU A 143 3.37 13.66 -33.42
C GLU A 143 3.09 13.33 -31.95
N ALA A 144 2.71 14.34 -31.12
CA ALA A 144 2.30 14.12 -29.75
C ALA A 144 1.12 13.14 -29.64
N GLY A 145 0.06 13.38 -30.41
CA GLY A 145 -1.11 12.52 -30.42
C GLY A 145 -0.81 11.09 -30.86
N LYS A 146 -0.02 10.92 -31.89
CA LYS A 146 0.43 9.61 -32.39
C LYS A 146 1.19 8.83 -31.33
N ARG A 147 2.20 9.47 -30.72
CA ARG A 147 3.12 8.83 -29.75
C ARG A 147 2.45 8.55 -28.41
N LEU A 148 1.70 9.52 -27.85
CA LEU A 148 1.00 9.33 -26.59
C LEU A 148 -0.10 8.27 -26.70
N LYS A 149 -0.81 8.24 -27.83
CA LYS A 149 -1.79 7.17 -28.09
C LYS A 149 -1.13 5.80 -28.17
N ALA A 150 -0.01 5.67 -28.87
CA ALA A 150 0.71 4.41 -28.97
C ALA A 150 1.20 3.92 -27.58
N ALA A 151 1.70 4.80 -26.74
CA ALA A 151 2.08 4.48 -25.36
C ALA A 151 0.87 4.04 -24.52
N TYR A 152 -0.22 4.79 -24.56
CA TYR A 152 -1.47 4.48 -23.85
C TYR A 152 -2.08 3.15 -24.30
N ASP A 153 -2.12 2.88 -25.62
CA ASP A 153 -2.70 1.63 -26.15
C ASP A 153 -1.87 0.40 -25.77
N SER A 154 -0.57 0.57 -25.50
CA SER A 154 0.31 -0.53 -25.07
C SER A 154 0.09 -0.93 -23.61
N ASP A 155 -0.28 0.03 -22.74
CA ASP A 155 -0.54 -0.24 -21.33
C ASP A 155 -1.53 0.80 -20.75
N LYS A 156 -2.80 0.43 -20.69
CA LYS A 156 -3.89 1.26 -20.16
C LYS A 156 -4.00 1.20 -18.63
N ASN A 157 -3.15 0.40 -17.97
CA ASN A 157 -3.17 0.23 -16.52
C ASN A 157 -2.08 1.06 -15.82
N THR A 158 -1.23 1.74 -16.58
CA THR A 158 -0.19 2.60 -16.02
C THR A 158 -0.69 4.04 -15.90
N LEU A 159 -0.82 4.53 -14.66
CA LEU A 159 -1.32 5.86 -14.32
C LEU A 159 -0.71 6.99 -15.17
N ARG A 160 0.62 6.98 -15.38
CA ARG A 160 1.30 8.05 -16.10
C ARG A 160 0.98 8.09 -17.59
N LEU A 161 0.77 6.93 -18.20
CA LEU A 161 0.35 6.85 -19.61
C LEU A 161 -1.09 7.34 -19.79
N VAL A 162 -1.96 6.95 -18.87
CA VAL A 162 -3.36 7.38 -18.82
C VAL A 162 -3.43 8.90 -18.63
N ASP A 163 -2.72 9.44 -17.65
CA ASP A 163 -2.75 10.87 -17.35
C ASP A 163 -2.16 11.73 -18.49
N ALA A 164 -1.06 11.27 -19.11
CA ALA A 164 -0.46 11.97 -20.25
C ALA A 164 -1.41 12.03 -21.45
N TYR A 165 -1.96 10.87 -21.83
CA TYR A 165 -2.87 10.79 -22.99
C TYR A 165 -4.18 11.51 -22.71
N GLY A 166 -4.79 11.32 -21.55
CA GLY A 166 -6.04 11.98 -21.17
C GLY A 166 -5.93 13.51 -21.14
N ARG A 167 -4.82 14.06 -20.61
CA ARG A 167 -4.54 15.51 -20.65
C ARG A 167 -4.35 16.03 -22.06
N PHE A 168 -3.65 15.29 -22.90
CA PHE A 168 -3.46 15.63 -24.30
C PHE A 168 -4.80 15.68 -25.04
N VAL A 169 -5.60 14.62 -24.96
CA VAL A 169 -6.90 14.53 -25.62
C VAL A 169 -7.86 15.62 -25.13
N SER A 170 -7.82 15.98 -23.84
CA SER A 170 -8.67 17.04 -23.30
C SER A 170 -8.41 18.42 -23.93
N ARG A 171 -7.17 18.65 -24.43
CA ARG A 171 -6.76 19.93 -25.06
C ARG A 171 -6.91 19.95 -26.58
N HIS A 172 -6.66 18.81 -27.22
CA HIS A 172 -6.52 18.73 -28.68
C HIS A 172 -7.53 17.80 -29.35
N GLY A 173 -8.32 17.05 -28.57
CA GLY A 173 -9.27 16.05 -29.07
C GLY A 173 -10.67 16.24 -28.50
N ASP A 174 -11.41 15.12 -28.42
CA ASP A 174 -12.75 15.10 -27.85
C ASP A 174 -12.72 14.98 -26.33
N LYS A 175 -13.37 15.88 -25.62
CA LYS A 175 -13.51 15.83 -24.16
C LYS A 175 -14.23 14.58 -23.67
N ALA A 176 -15.14 14.01 -24.46
CA ALA A 176 -15.79 12.75 -24.14
C ALA A 176 -14.80 11.56 -24.17
N GLU A 177 -13.88 11.56 -25.13
CA GLU A 177 -12.78 10.59 -25.16
C GLU A 177 -11.85 10.75 -23.96
N ALA A 178 -11.46 12.00 -23.62
CA ALA A 178 -10.64 12.27 -22.43
C ALA A 178 -11.33 11.76 -21.16
N LEU A 179 -12.62 12.03 -20.98
CA LEU A 179 -13.39 11.55 -19.84
C LEU A 179 -13.42 10.02 -19.80
N LYS A 180 -13.59 9.36 -20.94
CA LYS A 180 -13.58 7.91 -21.06
C LYS A 180 -12.23 7.31 -20.62
N VAL A 181 -11.11 7.89 -21.06
CA VAL A 181 -9.74 7.45 -20.66
C VAL A 181 -9.60 7.39 -19.14
N TYR A 182 -10.05 8.43 -18.45
CA TYR A 182 -9.96 8.50 -16.98
C TYR A 182 -10.99 7.61 -16.29
N THR A 183 -12.23 7.51 -16.80
CA THR A 183 -13.25 6.66 -16.17
C THR A 183 -12.95 5.16 -16.35
N ASP A 184 -12.37 4.76 -17.47
CA ASP A 184 -11.93 3.39 -17.68
C ASP A 184 -10.82 3.00 -16.67
N PHE A 185 -9.91 3.92 -16.38
CA PHE A 185 -8.87 3.69 -15.35
C PHE A 185 -9.44 3.72 -13.93
N ASP A 186 -10.38 4.62 -13.62
CA ASP A 186 -11.03 4.68 -12.31
C ASP A 186 -11.80 3.39 -11.99
N ALA A 187 -12.31 2.69 -13.01
CA ALA A 187 -12.93 1.38 -12.84
C ALA A 187 -11.91 0.29 -12.42
N LEU A 188 -10.62 0.46 -12.74
CA LEU A 188 -9.55 -0.48 -12.37
C LEU A 188 -8.95 -0.14 -11.01
N LEU A 189 -8.70 1.14 -10.76
CA LEU A 189 -8.15 1.68 -9.51
C LEU A 189 -9.03 2.83 -9.03
N PRO A 190 -10.13 2.53 -8.32
CA PRO A 190 -11.10 3.53 -7.89
C PRO A 190 -10.52 4.59 -6.95
N ASN A 191 -10.98 5.81 -7.14
CA ASN A 191 -10.71 6.96 -6.26
C ASN A 191 -9.25 7.42 -6.19
N HIS A 192 -8.42 7.12 -7.18
CA HIS A 192 -7.07 7.72 -7.20
C HIS A 192 -7.17 9.25 -7.38
N PRO A 193 -6.62 10.10 -6.47
CA PRO A 193 -6.87 11.53 -6.46
C PRO A 193 -6.55 12.25 -7.78
N LEU A 194 -5.48 11.89 -8.48
CA LEU A 194 -5.15 12.45 -9.80
C LEU A 194 -6.23 12.14 -10.84
N ILE A 195 -6.83 10.97 -10.77
CA ILE A 195 -7.86 10.51 -11.71
C ILE A 195 -9.20 11.17 -11.41
N THR A 196 -9.64 11.13 -10.15
CA THR A 196 -10.92 11.73 -9.73
C THR A 196 -10.92 13.23 -9.91
N SER A 197 -9.81 13.93 -9.66
CA SER A 197 -9.65 15.35 -9.93
C SER A 197 -9.75 15.67 -11.43
N ALA A 198 -9.12 14.85 -12.28
CA ALA A 198 -9.22 15.01 -13.74
C ALA A 198 -10.66 14.79 -14.23
N ILE A 199 -11.35 13.74 -13.76
CA ILE A 199 -12.75 13.47 -14.06
C ILE A 199 -13.64 14.64 -13.64
N ALA A 200 -13.46 15.17 -12.43
CA ALA A 200 -14.24 16.31 -11.92
C ALA A 200 -14.03 17.56 -12.79
N ALA A 201 -12.79 17.85 -13.16
CA ALA A 201 -12.46 18.98 -14.03
C ALA A 201 -13.10 18.83 -15.42
N LEU A 202 -13.03 17.65 -16.03
CA LEU A 202 -13.63 17.37 -17.33
C LEU A 202 -15.15 17.45 -17.30
N LYS A 203 -15.81 16.90 -16.27
CA LYS A 203 -17.26 17.02 -16.05
C LYS A 203 -17.70 18.47 -15.87
N ALA A 204 -16.86 19.33 -15.27
CA ALA A 204 -17.07 20.76 -15.14
C ALA A 204 -16.76 21.54 -16.45
N GLY A 205 -16.47 20.84 -17.55
CA GLY A 205 -16.17 21.46 -18.85
C GLY A 205 -14.77 22.07 -18.96
N LYS A 206 -13.92 21.89 -17.95
CA LYS A 206 -12.54 22.41 -17.95
C LYS A 206 -11.65 21.59 -18.88
N THR A 207 -10.57 22.21 -19.34
CA THR A 207 -9.48 21.57 -20.07
C THR A 207 -8.35 21.31 -19.09
N LEU A 208 -7.71 20.14 -19.19
CA LEU A 208 -6.60 19.78 -18.30
C LEU A 208 -5.30 20.39 -18.80
N GLU A 209 -4.49 20.87 -17.86
CA GLU A 209 -3.14 21.37 -18.16
C GLU A 209 -2.22 20.26 -18.69
N PRO A 210 -1.21 20.60 -19.52
CA PRO A 210 -0.25 19.61 -19.99
C PRO A 210 0.50 18.95 -18.82
N LEU A 211 0.88 17.69 -18.99
CA LEU A 211 1.60 16.94 -17.96
C LEU A 211 2.98 17.54 -17.67
N ILE A 212 3.62 18.05 -18.71
CA ILE A 212 4.95 18.65 -18.70
C ILE A 212 4.85 20.10 -19.17
N LYS A 213 5.32 21.02 -18.33
CA LYS A 213 5.34 22.47 -18.63
C LYS A 213 6.77 23.01 -18.87
N THR A 214 7.79 22.27 -18.42
CA THR A 214 9.19 22.65 -18.58
C THR A 214 10.04 21.42 -18.93
N ALA A 215 11.15 21.64 -19.59
CA ALA A 215 12.08 20.55 -19.90
C ALA A 215 12.66 19.88 -18.65
N ASP A 216 12.88 20.65 -17.55
CA ASP A 216 13.29 20.08 -16.25
C ASP A 216 12.25 19.08 -15.73
N GLN A 217 10.95 19.37 -15.87
CA GLN A 217 9.88 18.43 -15.49
C GLN A 217 9.88 17.19 -16.38
N GLY A 218 10.20 17.33 -17.68
CA GLY A 218 10.29 16.20 -18.59
C GLY A 218 11.48 15.30 -18.29
N ALA A 219 12.64 15.88 -18.00
CA ALA A 219 13.81 15.12 -17.55
C ALA A 219 13.55 14.46 -16.17
N ALA A 220 12.86 15.15 -15.25
CA ALA A 220 12.42 14.58 -13.98
C ALA A 220 11.47 13.39 -14.17
N GLU A 221 10.61 13.41 -15.19
CA GLU A 221 9.72 12.29 -15.51
C GLU A 221 10.48 11.04 -15.96
N VAL A 222 11.59 11.18 -16.68
CA VAL A 222 12.49 10.05 -17.01
C VAL A 222 12.99 9.38 -15.73
N LEU A 223 13.53 10.20 -14.82
CA LEU A 223 14.09 9.72 -13.55
C LEU A 223 13.02 9.15 -12.62
N TYR A 224 11.83 9.76 -12.57
CA TYR A 224 10.69 9.24 -11.83
C TYR A 224 10.28 7.84 -12.33
N GLY A 225 10.15 7.66 -13.64
CA GLY A 225 9.77 6.37 -14.22
C GLY A 225 10.75 5.24 -13.84
N LEU A 226 12.04 5.53 -13.86
CA LEU A 226 13.09 4.58 -13.47
C LEU A 226 13.09 4.32 -11.96
N GLY A 227 12.94 5.36 -11.15
CA GLY A 227 12.85 5.22 -9.69
C GLY A 227 11.63 4.41 -9.25
N ALA A 228 10.46 4.70 -9.82
CA ALA A 228 9.23 3.96 -9.54
C ALA A 228 9.31 2.47 -9.98
N ALA A 229 9.99 2.19 -11.11
CA ALA A 229 10.24 0.82 -11.55
C ALA A 229 11.20 0.07 -10.62
N GLY A 230 12.31 0.68 -10.22
CA GLY A 230 13.31 0.11 -9.30
C GLY A 230 12.70 -0.23 -7.93
N GLY A 231 11.88 0.66 -7.38
CA GLY A 231 11.19 0.43 -6.10
C GLY A 231 10.23 -0.76 -6.14
N ARG A 232 9.62 -1.05 -7.29
CA ARG A 232 8.78 -2.25 -7.48
C ARG A 232 9.59 -3.54 -7.61
N GLN A 233 10.83 -3.44 -8.05
CA GLN A 233 11.73 -4.59 -8.21
C GLN A 233 12.55 -4.90 -6.95
N GLY A 234 12.41 -4.09 -5.88
CA GLY A 234 13.11 -4.28 -4.61
C GLY A 234 14.53 -3.70 -4.58
N ASP A 235 14.87 -2.81 -5.52
CA ASP A 235 16.13 -2.04 -5.46
C ASP A 235 15.84 -0.63 -4.92
N GLU A 236 15.61 -0.55 -3.61
CA GLU A 236 15.24 0.68 -2.91
C GLU A 236 16.31 1.76 -3.05
N VAL A 237 17.59 1.41 -2.99
CA VAL A 237 18.68 2.40 -3.06
C VAL A 237 18.73 3.04 -4.44
N ALA A 238 18.66 2.27 -5.51
CA ALA A 238 18.61 2.81 -6.87
C ALA A 238 17.34 3.65 -7.08
N ALA A 239 16.19 3.17 -6.58
CA ALA A 239 14.94 3.91 -6.65
C ALA A 239 15.03 5.26 -5.96
N MET A 240 15.55 5.31 -4.73
CA MET A 240 15.76 6.56 -3.98
C MET A 240 16.66 7.53 -4.74
N ILE A 241 17.76 7.05 -5.31
CA ILE A 241 18.69 7.87 -6.10
C ILE A 241 17.98 8.53 -7.28
N TYR A 242 17.25 7.75 -8.09
CA TYR A 242 16.53 8.30 -9.25
C TYR A 242 15.43 9.29 -8.82
N LEU A 243 14.67 8.99 -7.77
CA LEU A 243 13.63 9.88 -7.26
C LEU A 243 14.23 11.17 -6.67
N ARG A 244 15.37 11.09 -5.96
CA ARG A 244 16.07 12.28 -5.45
C ARG A 244 16.61 13.16 -6.59
N LEU A 245 17.14 12.58 -7.64
CA LEU A 245 17.56 13.33 -8.83
C LEU A 245 16.36 13.94 -9.57
N ALA A 246 15.21 13.24 -9.63
CA ALA A 246 13.98 13.78 -10.17
C ALA A 246 13.50 15.00 -9.36
N LEU A 247 13.52 14.92 -8.04
CA LEU A 247 13.15 16.01 -7.14
C LEU A 247 14.15 17.19 -7.20
N TYR A 248 15.41 16.93 -7.46
CA TYR A 248 16.39 18.01 -7.70
C TYR A 248 16.01 18.85 -8.93
N LEU A 249 15.52 18.23 -10.00
CA LEU A 249 15.03 18.92 -11.20
C LEU A 249 13.68 19.58 -10.96
N ALA A 250 12.75 18.89 -10.33
CA ALA A 250 11.36 19.30 -10.11
C ALA A 250 10.90 19.03 -8.66
N PRO A 251 11.28 19.90 -7.70
CA PRO A 251 11.15 19.64 -6.26
C PRO A 251 9.70 19.57 -5.73
N GLN A 252 8.74 20.15 -6.45
CA GLN A 252 7.34 20.24 -6.03
C GLN A 252 6.44 19.19 -6.71
N ARG A 253 6.99 18.06 -7.17
CA ARG A 253 6.21 16.98 -7.80
C ARG A 253 5.65 16.06 -6.71
N GLY A 254 4.38 16.27 -6.33
CA GLY A 254 3.71 15.50 -5.26
C GLY A 254 3.81 13.99 -5.45
N LEU A 255 3.55 13.48 -6.66
CA LEU A 255 3.66 12.05 -6.94
C LEU A 255 5.08 11.48 -6.70
N THR A 256 6.12 12.25 -7.04
CA THR A 256 7.51 11.83 -6.80
C THR A 256 7.84 11.83 -5.31
N LEU A 257 7.36 12.84 -4.57
CA LEU A 257 7.51 12.91 -3.12
C LEU A 257 6.83 11.74 -2.43
N ILE A 258 5.57 11.45 -2.77
CA ILE A 258 4.84 10.31 -2.22
C ILE A 258 5.57 9.00 -2.53
N THR A 259 5.96 8.77 -3.79
CA THR A 259 6.67 7.54 -4.16
C THR A 259 7.98 7.35 -3.37
N LEU A 260 8.69 8.44 -3.10
CA LEU A 260 9.90 8.39 -2.27
C LEU A 260 9.57 8.12 -0.80
N ALA A 261 8.56 8.78 -0.25
CA ALA A 261 8.12 8.58 1.13
C ALA A 261 7.64 7.15 1.38
N ASP A 262 6.90 6.55 0.42
CA ASP A 262 6.47 5.14 0.47
C ASP A 262 7.66 4.16 0.56
N ILE A 263 8.82 4.51 -0.03
CA ILE A 263 10.02 3.68 0.11
C ILE A 263 10.55 3.75 1.55
N TYR A 264 10.62 4.95 2.15
CA TYR A 264 11.05 5.12 3.53
C TYR A 264 10.10 4.42 4.52
N ASP A 265 8.79 4.47 4.28
CA ASP A 265 7.79 3.73 5.07
C ASP A 265 8.03 2.21 5.01
N ARG A 266 8.20 1.64 3.81
CA ARG A 266 8.52 0.19 3.67
C ARG A 266 9.82 -0.19 4.38
N LEU A 267 10.80 0.71 4.43
CA LEU A 267 12.05 0.53 5.19
C LEU A 267 11.88 0.79 6.69
N LYS A 268 10.68 1.15 7.15
CA LYS A 268 10.34 1.50 8.54
C LYS A 268 11.12 2.72 9.07
N GLN A 269 11.50 3.60 8.17
CA GLN A 269 12.11 4.91 8.48
C GLN A 269 11.01 5.97 8.51
N TYR A 270 10.19 5.90 9.56
CA TYR A 270 8.91 6.62 9.63
C TYR A 270 9.09 8.14 9.75
N GLU A 271 10.08 8.61 10.49
CA GLU A 271 10.36 10.04 10.63
C GLU A 271 10.80 10.67 9.31
N GLU A 272 11.63 9.97 8.54
CA GLU A 272 12.07 10.40 7.21
C GLU A 272 10.90 10.39 6.21
N ALA A 273 10.04 9.36 6.27
CA ALA A 273 8.84 9.29 5.44
C ALA A 273 7.90 10.48 5.72
N ILE A 274 7.64 10.78 7.01
CA ILE A 274 6.82 11.93 7.43
C ILE A 274 7.39 13.23 6.87
N ALA A 275 8.70 13.48 7.05
CA ALA A 275 9.32 14.70 6.56
C ALA A 275 9.19 14.89 5.03
N ILE A 276 9.18 13.79 4.27
CA ILE A 276 8.99 13.84 2.82
C ILE A 276 7.52 14.06 2.46
N TYR A 277 6.57 13.40 3.13
CA TYR A 277 5.14 13.64 2.93
C TYR A 277 4.76 15.08 3.24
N GLU A 278 5.30 15.67 4.32
CA GLU A 278 5.11 17.09 4.67
C GLU A 278 5.59 18.05 3.58
N SER A 279 6.54 17.62 2.74
CA SER A 279 7.05 18.39 1.62
C SER A 279 6.11 18.44 0.41
N VAL A 280 5.04 17.63 0.38
CA VAL A 280 4.01 17.70 -0.67
C VAL A 280 3.32 19.06 -0.59
N PRO A 281 3.25 19.86 -1.70
CA PRO A 281 2.63 21.17 -1.67
C PRO A 281 1.17 21.11 -1.19
N GLU A 282 0.74 22.12 -0.44
CA GLU A 282 -0.62 22.19 0.11
C GLU A 282 -1.72 22.27 -0.96
N ASP A 283 -1.39 22.81 -2.12
CA ASP A 283 -2.29 22.92 -3.28
C ASP A 283 -2.18 21.71 -4.24
N ASP A 284 -1.32 20.72 -3.94
CA ASP A 284 -1.24 19.48 -4.71
C ASP A 284 -2.46 18.60 -4.43
N VAL A 285 -3.00 18.00 -5.49
CA VAL A 285 -4.15 17.07 -5.42
C VAL A 285 -3.87 15.88 -4.50
N LEU A 286 -2.59 15.53 -4.32
CA LEU A 286 -2.14 14.42 -3.48
C LEU A 286 -1.89 14.84 -2.02
N ARG A 287 -2.10 16.11 -1.64
CA ARG A 287 -1.83 16.59 -0.29
C ARG A 287 -2.61 15.83 0.78
N THR A 288 -3.91 15.64 0.60
CA THR A 288 -4.73 14.88 1.56
C THR A 288 -4.25 13.43 1.71
N THR A 289 -3.83 12.81 0.61
CA THR A 289 -3.24 11.46 0.65
C THR A 289 -1.96 11.44 1.50
N ALA A 290 -1.07 12.42 1.31
CA ALA A 290 0.15 12.55 2.10
C ALA A 290 -0.17 12.76 3.60
N ASP A 291 -1.15 13.60 3.91
CA ASP A 291 -1.56 13.87 5.29
C ASP A 291 -2.13 12.62 5.99
N ILE A 292 -2.91 11.81 5.27
CA ILE A 292 -3.40 10.52 5.81
C ILE A 292 -2.23 9.58 6.10
N GLN A 293 -1.25 9.49 5.20
CA GLN A 293 -0.05 8.66 5.43
C GLN A 293 0.76 9.16 6.63
N ILE A 294 0.91 10.47 6.81
CA ILE A 294 1.55 11.03 8.02
C ILE A 294 0.85 10.54 9.29
N ALA A 295 -0.47 10.55 9.32
CA ALA A 295 -1.23 10.10 10.48
C ALA A 295 -1.03 8.59 10.77
N GLU A 296 -1.03 7.75 9.73
CA GLU A 296 -0.75 6.31 9.86
C GLU A 296 0.67 6.05 10.38
N LEU A 297 1.65 6.85 9.95
CA LEU A 297 3.02 6.74 10.43
C LEU A 297 3.18 7.24 11.88
N LEU A 298 2.42 8.26 12.28
CA LEU A 298 2.36 8.68 13.69
C LEU A 298 1.81 7.56 14.58
N ASP A 299 0.80 6.82 14.13
CA ASP A 299 0.31 5.63 14.83
C ASP A 299 1.38 4.54 14.93
N ASN A 300 2.14 4.30 13.87
CA ASN A 300 3.27 3.35 13.89
C ASN A 300 4.42 3.77 14.84
N LEU A 301 4.51 5.05 15.16
CA LEU A 301 5.44 5.63 16.14
C LEU A 301 4.85 5.69 17.57
N ASP A 302 3.74 4.99 17.85
CA ASP A 302 3.00 5.03 19.11
C ASP A 302 2.47 6.42 19.51
N LYS A 303 2.36 7.36 18.56
CA LYS A 303 1.83 8.72 18.76
C LYS A 303 0.32 8.81 18.47
N HIS A 304 -0.45 7.90 19.04
CA HIS A 304 -1.85 7.68 18.71
C HIS A 304 -2.76 8.92 18.89
N ASP A 305 -2.54 9.72 19.94
CA ASP A 305 -3.34 10.92 20.17
C ASP A 305 -3.03 12.03 19.16
N GLU A 306 -1.77 12.15 18.72
CA GLU A 306 -1.35 13.08 17.69
C GLU A 306 -1.95 12.68 16.33
N ALA A 307 -1.88 11.40 15.98
CA ALA A 307 -2.48 10.83 14.77
C ALA A 307 -3.99 11.09 14.70
N ALA A 308 -4.71 10.77 15.76
CA ALA A 308 -6.16 10.97 15.81
C ALA A 308 -6.55 12.44 15.71
N SER A 309 -5.82 13.33 16.38
CA SER A 309 -6.06 14.77 16.32
C SER A 309 -5.81 15.32 14.92
N PHE A 310 -4.74 14.86 14.27
CA PHE A 310 -4.41 15.25 12.91
C PHE A 310 -5.46 14.77 11.90
N LEU A 311 -5.89 13.50 11.99
CA LEU A 311 -6.97 12.96 11.16
C LEU A 311 -8.31 13.68 11.37
N ALA A 312 -8.62 14.08 12.60
CA ALA A 312 -9.83 14.84 12.88
C ALA A 312 -9.84 16.22 12.19
N GLU A 313 -8.69 16.90 12.13
CA GLU A 313 -8.55 18.16 11.39
C GLU A 313 -8.66 17.94 9.86
N ILE A 314 -8.09 16.85 9.32
CA ILE A 314 -8.25 16.48 7.90
C ILE A 314 -9.72 16.24 7.57
N VAL A 315 -10.43 15.44 8.38
CA VAL A 315 -11.86 15.17 8.17
C VAL A 315 -12.71 16.43 8.33
N LYS A 316 -12.34 17.36 9.21
CA LYS A 316 -13.01 18.64 9.35
C LYS A 316 -12.84 19.52 8.10
N ALA A 317 -11.65 19.52 7.50
CA ALA A 317 -11.37 20.24 6.25
C ALA A 317 -12.03 19.57 5.03
N HIS A 318 -12.07 18.24 5.02
CA HIS A 318 -12.57 17.39 3.93
C HIS A 318 -13.64 16.39 4.43
N PRO A 319 -14.85 16.86 4.83
CA PRO A 319 -15.82 16.03 5.56
C PRO A 319 -16.46 14.89 4.74
N ASN A 320 -16.23 14.86 3.45
CA ASN A 320 -16.71 13.84 2.53
C ASN A 320 -15.57 13.04 1.88
N ASP A 321 -14.34 13.20 2.37
CA ASP A 321 -13.22 12.37 1.95
C ASP A 321 -13.32 11.00 2.61
N GLU A 322 -13.57 9.96 1.79
CA GLU A 322 -13.76 8.59 2.27
C GLU A 322 -12.51 8.05 2.92
N ASP A 323 -11.33 8.27 2.33
CA ASP A 323 -10.07 7.72 2.81
C ASP A 323 -9.67 8.35 4.15
N ALA A 324 -9.88 9.67 4.31
CA ALA A 324 -9.68 10.36 5.59
C ALA A 324 -10.64 9.84 6.68
N LEU A 325 -11.91 9.59 6.34
CA LEU A 325 -12.88 9.01 7.27
C LEU A 325 -12.50 7.59 7.67
N LEU A 326 -12.03 6.77 6.74
CA LEU A 326 -11.57 5.40 7.03
C LEU A 326 -10.35 5.41 7.94
N ALA A 327 -9.37 6.25 7.67
CA ALA A 327 -8.18 6.40 8.50
C ALA A 327 -8.55 6.84 9.92
N LEU A 328 -9.44 7.85 10.08
CA LEU A 328 -9.92 8.29 11.38
C LEU A 328 -10.68 7.17 12.12
N GLY A 329 -11.55 6.43 11.44
CA GLY A 329 -12.27 5.31 12.00
C GLY A 329 -11.34 4.21 12.50
N ASN A 330 -10.30 3.89 11.75
CA ASN A 330 -9.26 2.94 12.13
C ASN A 330 -8.50 3.40 13.38
N SER A 331 -8.02 4.64 13.42
CA SER A 331 -7.33 5.22 14.57
C SER A 331 -8.21 5.22 15.82
N GLN A 332 -9.49 5.61 15.69
CA GLN A 332 -10.45 5.56 16.81
C GLN A 332 -10.65 4.13 17.31
N ARG A 333 -10.75 3.14 16.43
CA ARG A 333 -10.90 1.72 16.79
C ARG A 333 -9.68 1.22 17.56
N GLU A 334 -8.47 1.55 17.12
CA GLU A 334 -7.21 1.19 17.79
C GLU A 334 -7.10 1.82 19.18
N GLN A 335 -7.56 3.05 19.33
CA GLN A 335 -7.69 3.73 20.63
C GLN A 335 -8.87 3.21 21.49
N LYS A 336 -9.53 2.14 21.07
CA LYS A 336 -10.71 1.57 21.76
C LYS A 336 -11.91 2.52 21.88
N LYS A 337 -11.96 3.58 21.04
CA LYS A 337 -13.11 4.51 20.93
C LYS A 337 -14.15 3.95 19.97
N PHE A 338 -14.70 2.79 20.32
CA PHE A 338 -15.47 1.96 19.40
C PHE A 338 -16.77 2.59 18.90
N ALA A 339 -17.48 3.32 19.76
CA ALA A 339 -18.71 4.01 19.37
C ALA A 339 -18.44 5.13 18.36
N GLU A 340 -17.36 5.88 18.56
CA GLU A 340 -16.92 6.93 17.64
C GLU A 340 -16.47 6.32 16.31
N ALA A 341 -15.67 5.26 16.33
CA ALA A 341 -15.25 4.53 15.15
C ALA A 341 -16.45 4.05 14.31
N ALA A 342 -17.46 3.46 14.94
CA ALA A 342 -18.69 3.01 14.26
C ALA A 342 -19.44 4.17 13.59
N ALA A 343 -19.51 5.33 14.25
CA ALA A 343 -20.12 6.52 13.67
C ALA A 343 -19.32 7.05 12.47
N THR A 344 -18.00 7.06 12.57
CA THR A 344 -17.10 7.51 11.50
C THR A 344 -17.18 6.58 10.29
N TYR A 345 -17.18 5.26 10.47
CA TYR A 345 -17.39 4.30 9.37
C TYR A 345 -18.78 4.42 8.74
N THR A 346 -19.80 4.74 9.53
CA THR A 346 -21.15 5.01 9.01
C THR A 346 -21.14 6.24 8.11
N LYS A 347 -20.42 7.29 8.48
CA LYS A 347 -20.22 8.46 7.63
C LYS A 347 -19.46 8.09 6.35
N ALA A 348 -18.40 7.30 6.43
CA ALA A 348 -17.65 6.82 5.26
C ALA A 348 -18.57 6.09 4.26
N LEU A 349 -19.40 5.15 4.74
CA LEU A 349 -20.39 4.46 3.91
C LEU A 349 -21.44 5.40 3.28
N SER A 350 -21.72 6.54 3.89
CA SER A 350 -22.68 7.51 3.35
C SER A 350 -22.10 8.38 2.21
N VAL A 351 -20.78 8.49 2.11
CA VAL A 351 -20.09 9.34 1.14
C VAL A 351 -19.39 8.55 0.05
N THR A 352 -19.20 7.24 0.24
CA THR A 352 -18.52 6.38 -0.74
C THR A 352 -19.23 6.42 -2.09
N THR A 353 -18.44 6.52 -3.15
CA THR A 353 -18.88 6.39 -4.54
C THR A 353 -18.47 5.06 -5.16
N LYS A 354 -17.75 4.22 -4.40
CA LYS A 354 -17.30 2.90 -4.82
C LYS A 354 -18.49 1.94 -4.96
N PRO A 355 -18.40 0.95 -5.86
CA PRO A 355 -19.40 -0.13 -5.93
C PRO A 355 -19.53 -0.85 -4.59
N ASP A 356 -20.75 -1.22 -4.20
CA ASP A 356 -21.00 -1.95 -2.93
C ASP A 356 -20.10 -3.17 -2.74
N SER A 357 -19.77 -3.89 -3.82
CA SER A 357 -18.96 -5.11 -3.78
C SER A 357 -17.55 -4.92 -3.20
N VAL A 358 -17.00 -3.70 -3.24
CA VAL A 358 -15.66 -3.41 -2.69
C VAL A 358 -15.72 -2.84 -1.27
N ASN A 359 -16.91 -2.53 -0.75
CA ASN A 359 -17.09 -1.90 0.56
C ASN A 359 -17.15 -2.89 1.73
N TRP A 360 -16.98 -4.20 1.49
CA TRP A 360 -16.98 -5.20 2.55
C TRP A 360 -16.00 -4.90 3.71
N PRO A 361 -14.81 -4.26 3.51
CA PRO A 361 -13.92 -3.96 4.62
C PRO A 361 -14.51 -2.94 5.59
N ILE A 362 -15.28 -1.97 5.11
CA ILE A 362 -15.91 -0.96 5.96
C ILE A 362 -16.95 -1.62 6.87
N TYR A 363 -17.78 -2.51 6.32
CA TYR A 363 -18.72 -3.30 7.11
C TYR A 363 -18.00 -4.20 8.12
N TYR A 364 -16.88 -4.82 7.74
CA TYR A 364 -16.08 -5.63 8.64
C TYR A 364 -15.55 -4.84 9.83
N PHE A 365 -14.89 -3.71 9.59
CA PHE A 365 -14.34 -2.89 10.67
C PHE A 365 -15.41 -2.20 11.51
N ARG A 366 -16.54 -1.78 10.92
CA ARG A 366 -17.66 -1.24 11.66
C ARG A 366 -18.33 -2.32 12.50
N GLY A 367 -18.46 -3.53 11.98
CA GLY A 367 -18.96 -4.69 12.72
C GLY A 367 -18.11 -4.98 13.96
N ILE A 368 -16.78 -4.95 13.83
CA ILE A 368 -15.86 -5.06 14.99
C ILE A 368 -16.10 -3.93 15.98
N ALA A 369 -16.22 -2.69 15.51
CA ALA A 369 -16.47 -1.55 16.39
C ALA A 369 -17.82 -1.69 17.15
N TYR A 370 -18.89 -2.14 16.49
CA TYR A 370 -20.15 -2.42 17.16
C TYR A 370 -20.06 -3.56 18.17
N GLU A 371 -19.37 -4.66 17.83
CA GLU A 371 -19.18 -5.78 18.76
C GLU A 371 -18.45 -5.33 20.02
N ARG A 372 -17.35 -4.61 19.87
CA ARG A 372 -16.56 -4.05 20.98
C ARG A 372 -17.35 -3.00 21.78
N ALA A 373 -18.25 -2.27 21.13
CA ALA A 373 -19.19 -1.35 21.79
C ALA A 373 -20.39 -2.07 22.44
N LYS A 374 -20.44 -3.42 22.42
CA LYS A 374 -21.52 -4.26 22.96
C LYS A 374 -22.86 -4.14 22.22
N ASP A 375 -22.85 -3.70 20.97
CA ASP A 375 -24.03 -3.63 20.08
C ASP A 375 -23.99 -4.80 19.09
N TRP A 376 -24.18 -6.02 19.62
CA TRP A 376 -24.11 -7.25 18.83
C TRP A 376 -25.09 -7.29 17.64
N PRO A 377 -26.36 -6.85 17.77
CA PRO A 377 -27.28 -6.89 16.62
C PRO A 377 -26.78 -6.12 15.40
N LYS A 378 -26.15 -4.95 15.61
CA LYS A 378 -25.56 -4.18 14.51
C LYS A 378 -24.26 -4.82 14.00
N ALA A 379 -23.44 -5.37 14.88
CA ALA A 379 -22.23 -6.09 14.51
C ALA A 379 -22.53 -7.27 13.58
N GLU A 380 -23.48 -8.13 13.98
CA GLU A 380 -23.88 -9.29 13.17
C GLU A 380 -24.48 -8.87 11.83
N ALA A 381 -25.30 -7.81 11.79
CA ALA A 381 -25.85 -7.28 10.54
C ALA A 381 -24.74 -6.82 9.57
N ASP A 382 -23.70 -6.16 10.07
CA ASP A 382 -22.56 -5.71 9.27
C ASP A 382 -21.71 -6.88 8.77
N PHE A 383 -21.42 -7.87 9.61
CA PHE A 383 -20.69 -9.07 9.18
C PHE A 383 -21.47 -9.86 8.11
N ARG A 384 -22.78 -10.02 8.28
CA ARG A 384 -23.64 -10.65 7.28
C ARG A 384 -23.66 -9.85 5.97
N LYS A 385 -23.72 -8.51 6.05
CA LYS A 385 -23.62 -7.65 4.86
C LYS A 385 -22.28 -7.80 4.18
N GLY A 386 -21.17 -7.83 4.93
CA GLY A 386 -19.83 -8.07 4.40
C GLY A 386 -19.73 -9.42 3.66
N LEU A 387 -20.29 -10.50 4.22
CA LEU A 387 -20.35 -11.81 3.55
C LEU A 387 -21.29 -11.83 2.34
N GLN A 388 -22.36 -11.04 2.34
CA GLN A 388 -23.22 -10.88 1.16
C GLN A 388 -22.44 -10.25 -0.01
N LEU A 389 -21.55 -9.30 0.29
CA LEU A 389 -20.71 -8.62 -0.70
C LEU A 389 -19.52 -9.48 -1.13
N GLN A 390 -18.94 -10.23 -0.20
CA GLN A 390 -17.78 -11.11 -0.41
C GLN A 390 -17.98 -12.44 0.33
N PRO A 391 -18.66 -13.42 -0.28
CA PRO A 391 -19.10 -14.65 0.41
C PRO A 391 -17.98 -15.50 1.00
N GLU A 392 -16.79 -15.52 0.39
CA GLU A 392 -15.63 -16.29 0.83
C GLU A 392 -14.55 -15.42 1.48
N GLN A 393 -14.94 -14.31 2.19
CA GLN A 393 -13.97 -13.48 2.90
C GLN A 393 -13.55 -14.15 4.22
N PRO A 394 -12.29 -14.67 4.31
CA PRO A 394 -11.87 -15.48 5.46
C PRO A 394 -11.90 -14.70 6.78
N LEU A 395 -11.61 -13.39 6.76
CA LEU A 395 -11.62 -12.55 7.96
C LEU A 395 -13.00 -12.47 8.57
N ILE A 396 -14.03 -12.26 7.73
CA ILE A 396 -15.41 -12.14 8.21
C ILE A 396 -15.95 -13.51 8.64
N LEU A 397 -15.68 -14.56 7.84
CA LEU A 397 -16.05 -15.93 8.21
C LEU A 397 -15.49 -16.33 9.57
N ASN A 398 -14.19 -16.01 9.79
CA ASN A 398 -13.55 -16.29 11.06
C ASN A 398 -14.13 -15.45 12.20
N TYR A 399 -14.27 -14.15 12.02
CA TYR A 399 -14.70 -13.26 13.10
C TYR A 399 -16.15 -13.53 13.53
N LEU A 400 -17.07 -13.62 12.57
CA LEU A 400 -18.48 -13.93 12.85
C LEU A 400 -18.64 -15.33 13.45
N GLY A 401 -17.98 -16.34 12.87
CA GLY A 401 -18.00 -17.70 13.36
C GLY A 401 -17.47 -17.80 14.80
N TYR A 402 -16.31 -17.20 15.08
CA TYR A 402 -15.75 -17.16 16.43
C TYR A 402 -16.67 -16.44 17.43
N SER A 403 -17.20 -15.28 17.06
CA SER A 403 -18.13 -14.52 17.94
C SER A 403 -19.39 -15.31 18.29
N TRP A 404 -19.94 -16.07 17.35
CA TRP A 404 -21.07 -16.98 17.66
C TRP A 404 -20.66 -18.12 18.58
N VAL A 405 -19.48 -18.72 18.35
CA VAL A 405 -18.96 -19.80 19.21
C VAL A 405 -18.77 -19.32 20.64
N ASP A 406 -18.19 -18.15 20.82
CA ASP A 406 -17.94 -17.57 22.15
C ASP A 406 -19.24 -17.27 22.89
N GLN A 407 -20.25 -16.78 22.19
CA GLN A 407 -21.58 -16.52 22.74
C GLN A 407 -22.47 -17.77 22.84
N GLY A 408 -22.03 -18.92 22.35
CA GLY A 408 -22.84 -20.15 22.32
C GLY A 408 -24.00 -20.10 21.33
N LEU A 409 -23.92 -19.23 20.31
CA LEU A 409 -24.97 -19.04 19.30
C LEU A 409 -24.61 -19.79 18.01
N ASN A 410 -25.61 -20.29 17.29
CA ASN A 410 -25.50 -20.82 15.93
C ASN A 410 -24.27 -21.75 15.70
N LEU A 411 -23.94 -22.59 16.69
CA LEU A 411 -22.67 -23.34 16.73
C LEU A 411 -22.40 -24.17 15.48
N TYR A 412 -23.42 -24.73 14.85
CA TYR A 412 -23.28 -25.53 13.65
C TYR A 412 -22.95 -24.67 12.41
N GLU A 413 -23.57 -23.52 12.28
CA GLU A 413 -23.28 -22.56 11.22
C GLU A 413 -21.91 -21.92 11.41
N ALA A 414 -21.58 -21.57 12.67
CA ALA A 414 -20.26 -21.09 13.05
C ALA A 414 -19.15 -22.08 12.67
N PHE A 415 -19.34 -23.37 13.00
CA PHE A 415 -18.39 -24.42 12.63
C PHE A 415 -18.15 -24.49 11.12
N LYS A 416 -19.23 -24.42 10.29
CA LYS A 416 -19.08 -24.41 8.84
C LYS A 416 -18.30 -23.20 8.34
N MET A 417 -18.56 -22.01 8.90
CA MET A 417 -17.84 -20.79 8.54
C MET A 417 -16.36 -20.89 8.90
N LEU A 418 -16.05 -21.36 10.10
CA LEU A 418 -14.67 -21.52 10.58
C LEU A 418 -13.92 -22.59 9.79
N HIS A 419 -14.58 -23.70 9.47
CA HIS A 419 -14.00 -24.73 8.60
C HIS A 419 -13.65 -24.14 7.22
N LYS A 420 -14.56 -23.36 6.62
CA LYS A 420 -14.29 -22.67 5.34
C LYS A 420 -13.16 -21.65 5.46
N ALA A 421 -13.10 -20.92 6.57
CA ALA A 421 -12.01 -19.97 6.80
C ALA A 421 -10.63 -20.69 6.87
N VAL A 422 -10.56 -21.85 7.51
CA VAL A 422 -9.33 -22.68 7.55
C VAL A 422 -8.97 -23.23 6.18
N GLU A 423 -9.94 -23.66 5.36
CA GLU A 423 -9.67 -24.05 3.97
C GLU A 423 -9.01 -22.93 3.16
N LEU A 424 -9.47 -21.69 3.34
CA LEU A 424 -8.97 -20.50 2.64
C LEU A 424 -7.64 -19.99 3.20
N ARG A 425 -7.40 -20.20 4.52
CA ARG A 425 -6.19 -19.76 5.22
C ARG A 425 -5.61 -20.85 6.13
N PRO A 426 -5.10 -21.95 5.58
CA PRO A 426 -4.68 -23.13 6.36
C PRO A 426 -3.42 -22.90 7.20
N SER A 427 -2.65 -21.85 6.94
CA SER A 427 -1.43 -21.49 7.68
C SER A 427 -1.62 -20.32 8.65
N ASP A 428 -2.85 -19.83 8.83
CA ASP A 428 -3.16 -18.77 9.80
C ASP A 428 -3.54 -19.41 11.14
N GLY A 429 -2.63 -19.35 12.13
CA GLY A 429 -2.82 -19.95 13.44
C GLY A 429 -4.05 -19.44 14.18
N TYR A 430 -4.45 -18.18 14.00
CA TYR A 430 -5.65 -17.64 14.62
C TYR A 430 -6.93 -18.21 14.03
N VAL A 431 -6.95 -18.45 12.73
CA VAL A 431 -8.10 -19.07 12.05
C VAL A 431 -8.23 -20.54 12.45
N VAL A 432 -7.10 -21.24 12.54
CA VAL A 432 -7.06 -22.64 12.98
C VAL A 432 -7.49 -22.77 14.45
N ASP A 433 -7.05 -21.89 15.34
CA ASP A 433 -7.49 -21.81 16.73
C ASP A 433 -9.01 -21.63 16.85
N SER A 434 -9.58 -20.72 16.08
CA SER A 434 -11.04 -20.49 16.07
C SER A 434 -11.82 -21.74 15.72
N LEU A 435 -11.34 -22.56 14.77
CA LEU A 435 -11.95 -23.86 14.45
C LEU A 435 -11.80 -24.85 15.61
N GLY A 436 -10.59 -24.93 16.20
CA GLY A 436 -10.35 -25.76 17.38
C GLY A 436 -11.24 -25.41 18.55
N TRP A 437 -11.45 -24.11 18.79
CA TRP A 437 -12.33 -23.63 19.84
C TRP A 437 -13.81 -23.95 19.55
N ALA A 438 -14.24 -23.86 18.30
CA ALA A 438 -15.58 -24.29 17.91
C ALA A 438 -15.82 -25.79 18.17
N LEU A 439 -14.86 -26.62 17.83
CA LEU A 439 -14.88 -28.06 18.11
C LEU A 439 -14.95 -28.34 19.63
N TYR A 440 -14.18 -27.60 20.43
CA TYR A 440 -14.22 -27.66 21.88
C TYR A 440 -15.61 -27.33 22.42
N LYS A 441 -16.22 -26.23 21.98
CA LYS A 441 -17.58 -25.84 22.40
C LYS A 441 -18.66 -26.83 21.97
N LEU A 442 -18.43 -27.57 20.89
CA LEU A 442 -19.29 -28.68 20.44
C LEU A 442 -19.05 -29.99 21.21
N GLY A 443 -18.12 -30.01 22.16
CA GLY A 443 -17.76 -31.21 22.93
C GLY A 443 -16.91 -32.25 22.17
N LYS A 444 -16.41 -31.88 21.00
CA LYS A 444 -15.56 -32.70 20.14
C LYS A 444 -14.08 -32.56 20.53
N TYR A 445 -13.75 -32.93 21.76
CA TYR A 445 -12.46 -32.60 22.38
C TYR A 445 -11.25 -33.22 21.67
N ASP A 446 -11.37 -34.45 21.09
CA ASP A 446 -10.28 -35.07 20.33
C ASP A 446 -9.97 -34.31 19.04
N GLU A 447 -11.01 -33.89 18.28
CA GLU A 447 -10.84 -33.07 17.07
C GLU A 447 -10.33 -31.69 17.44
N ALA A 448 -10.86 -31.08 18.51
CA ALA A 448 -10.44 -29.77 19.00
C ALA A 448 -8.94 -29.76 19.35
N THR A 449 -8.48 -30.80 20.09
CA THR A 449 -7.06 -30.92 20.48
C THR A 449 -6.14 -30.92 19.25
N LYS A 450 -6.49 -31.68 18.20
CA LYS A 450 -5.69 -31.75 16.96
C LYS A 450 -5.55 -30.40 16.26
N GLU A 451 -6.66 -29.66 16.13
CA GLU A 451 -6.61 -28.34 15.50
C GLU A 451 -5.88 -27.31 16.38
N LEU A 452 -6.06 -27.36 17.70
CA LEU A 452 -5.35 -26.47 18.62
C LEU A 452 -3.84 -26.79 18.71
N GLU A 453 -3.44 -28.05 18.67
CA GLU A 453 -2.01 -28.45 18.52
C GLU A 453 -1.44 -27.86 17.21
N ARG A 454 -2.18 -27.95 16.11
CA ARG A 454 -1.78 -27.33 14.84
C ARG A 454 -1.71 -25.81 14.93
N ALA A 455 -2.62 -25.15 15.64
CA ALA A 455 -2.60 -23.71 15.87
C ALA A 455 -1.35 -23.27 16.65
N ILE A 456 -0.98 -24.03 17.69
CA ILE A 456 0.26 -23.82 18.46
C ILE A 456 1.51 -23.94 17.57
N ASP A 457 1.58 -24.94 16.69
CA ASP A 457 2.70 -25.09 15.76
C ASP A 457 2.87 -23.85 14.86
N LEU A 458 1.75 -23.21 14.49
CA LEU A 458 1.74 -21.99 13.68
C LEU A 458 2.01 -20.70 14.48
N LYS A 459 1.56 -20.66 15.75
CA LYS A 459 1.62 -19.49 16.64
C LYS A 459 1.96 -19.88 18.09
N PRO A 460 3.18 -20.36 18.37
CA PRO A 460 3.54 -20.88 19.70
C PRO A 460 3.53 -19.85 20.82
N ALA A 461 3.71 -18.56 20.48
CA ALA A 461 3.81 -17.48 21.46
C ALA A 461 2.49 -16.69 21.64
N ASP A 462 1.35 -17.29 21.30
CA ASP A 462 0.05 -16.65 21.53
C ASP A 462 -0.60 -17.16 22.83
N PRO A 463 -0.94 -16.27 23.79
CA PRO A 463 -1.49 -16.69 25.08
C PRO A 463 -2.88 -17.32 24.97
N THR A 464 -3.74 -16.86 24.04
CA THR A 464 -5.10 -17.37 23.88
C THR A 464 -5.09 -18.79 23.32
N ILE A 465 -4.26 -19.05 22.31
CA ILE A 465 -4.14 -20.38 21.71
C ILE A 465 -3.61 -21.40 22.74
N ASN A 466 -2.62 -20.99 23.57
CA ASN A 466 -2.12 -21.82 24.67
C ASN A 466 -3.21 -22.10 25.72
N ASP A 467 -4.03 -21.10 26.06
CA ASP A 467 -5.14 -21.27 26.99
C ASP A 467 -6.20 -22.25 26.45
N HIS A 468 -6.62 -22.08 25.19
CA HIS A 468 -7.57 -22.97 24.51
C HIS A 468 -7.07 -24.42 24.44
N LEU A 469 -5.78 -24.61 24.12
CA LEU A 469 -5.20 -25.96 24.10
C LEU A 469 -5.14 -26.57 25.51
N GLY A 470 -4.84 -25.78 26.53
CA GLY A 470 -4.92 -26.21 27.92
C GLY A 470 -6.32 -26.71 28.30
N ASP A 471 -7.35 -25.98 27.90
CA ASP A 471 -8.74 -26.36 28.13
C ASP A 471 -9.08 -27.69 27.42
N ALA A 472 -8.66 -27.86 26.19
CA ALA A 472 -8.86 -29.09 25.42
C ALA A 472 -8.12 -30.31 26.06
N TYR A 473 -6.88 -30.13 26.45
CA TYR A 473 -6.11 -31.18 27.16
C TYR A 473 -6.78 -31.58 28.47
N TRP A 474 -7.30 -30.61 29.24
CA TRP A 474 -8.01 -30.93 30.48
C TRP A 474 -9.22 -31.82 30.25
N ARG A 475 -10.03 -31.51 29.23
CA ARG A 475 -11.20 -32.34 28.84
C ARG A 475 -10.82 -33.72 28.35
N MET A 476 -9.64 -33.87 27.74
CA MET A 476 -9.08 -35.15 27.33
C MET A 476 -8.44 -35.96 28.50
N GLY A 477 -8.48 -35.44 29.75
CA GLY A 477 -7.84 -36.04 30.91
C GLY A 477 -6.32 -35.84 30.97
N ARG A 478 -5.73 -35.12 30.03
CA ARG A 478 -4.30 -34.81 29.95
C ARG A 478 -3.95 -33.62 30.85
N LYS A 479 -4.14 -33.82 32.17
CA LYS A 479 -4.10 -32.70 33.14
C LYS A 479 -2.74 -32.03 33.28
N LEU A 480 -1.65 -32.79 33.15
CA LEU A 480 -0.29 -32.25 33.24
C LEU A 480 0.01 -31.32 32.06
N GLU A 481 -0.37 -31.74 30.85
CA GLU A 481 -0.22 -30.93 29.64
C GLU A 481 -1.12 -29.70 29.70
N ALA A 482 -2.34 -29.81 30.25
CA ALA A 482 -3.22 -28.65 30.46
C ALA A 482 -2.56 -27.60 31.35
N HIS A 483 -2.04 -28.02 32.52
CA HIS A 483 -1.31 -27.09 33.40
C HIS A 483 -0.08 -26.47 32.76
N PHE A 484 0.65 -27.22 31.93
CA PHE A 484 1.77 -26.69 31.18
C PHE A 484 1.33 -25.58 30.24
N GLN A 485 0.28 -25.78 29.45
CA GLN A 485 -0.21 -24.79 28.50
C GLN A 485 -0.78 -23.54 29.19
N TRP A 486 -1.55 -23.69 30.28
CA TRP A 486 -2.06 -22.53 31.04
C TRP A 486 -0.93 -21.71 31.69
N ASN A 487 0.11 -22.36 32.23
CA ASN A 487 1.28 -21.64 32.75
C ASN A 487 2.02 -20.91 31.63
N HIS A 488 2.13 -21.53 30.44
CA HIS A 488 2.73 -20.87 29.28
C HIS A 488 1.88 -19.66 28.82
N ALA A 489 0.55 -19.83 28.75
CA ALA A 489 -0.38 -18.73 28.44
C ALA A 489 -0.21 -17.54 29.41
N ARG A 490 -0.10 -17.82 30.73
CA ARG A 490 0.18 -16.77 31.75
C ARG A 490 1.49 -16.04 31.48
N ASP A 491 2.57 -16.79 31.19
CA ASP A 491 3.92 -16.25 31.02
C ASP A 491 4.06 -15.42 29.72
N LEU A 492 3.20 -15.66 28.75
CA LEU A 492 3.07 -14.90 27.50
C LEU A 492 2.34 -13.54 27.66
N LYS A 493 1.97 -13.17 28.89
CA LYS A 493 1.29 -11.89 29.19
C LYS A 493 -0.04 -11.71 28.44
N PRO A 494 -1.05 -12.52 28.78
CA PRO A 494 -2.38 -12.45 28.19
C PRO A 494 -3.03 -11.09 28.49
N ASP A 495 -4.17 -10.83 27.81
CA ASP A 495 -4.99 -9.65 28.09
C ASP A 495 -5.32 -9.58 29.61
N PRO A 496 -5.28 -8.40 30.25
CA PRO A 496 -5.62 -8.22 31.67
C PRO A 496 -6.96 -8.82 32.08
N ASP A 497 -7.95 -8.88 31.18
CA ASP A 497 -9.26 -9.46 31.44
C ASP A 497 -9.25 -11.00 31.44
N ASP A 498 -8.26 -11.65 30.81
CA ASP A 498 -8.16 -13.09 30.71
C ASP A 498 -7.19 -13.69 31.75
N LEU A 499 -6.21 -12.92 32.20
CA LEU A 499 -5.24 -13.39 33.18
C LEU A 499 -5.90 -13.98 34.47
N PRO A 500 -6.93 -13.38 35.10
CA PRO A 500 -7.59 -13.97 36.27
C PRO A 500 -8.22 -15.33 35.99
N LYS A 501 -8.79 -15.52 34.80
CA LYS A 501 -9.40 -16.79 34.37
C LYS A 501 -8.34 -17.89 34.20
N ILE A 502 -7.20 -17.55 33.59
CA ILE A 502 -6.08 -18.46 33.42
C ILE A 502 -5.50 -18.88 34.77
N LEU A 503 -5.34 -17.94 35.69
CA LEU A 503 -4.86 -18.22 37.05
C LEU A 503 -5.80 -19.17 37.82
N ASP A 504 -7.10 -18.95 37.71
CA ASP A 504 -8.12 -19.84 38.33
C ASP A 504 -8.03 -21.26 37.75
N LYS A 505 -7.87 -21.41 36.44
CA LYS A 505 -7.66 -22.72 35.79
C LYS A 505 -6.38 -23.41 36.27
N ILE A 506 -5.30 -22.68 36.46
CA ILE A 506 -4.02 -23.22 36.98
C ILE A 506 -4.21 -23.74 38.41
N GLU A 507 -4.95 -23.02 39.26
CA GLU A 507 -5.14 -23.39 40.68
C GLU A 507 -6.20 -24.48 40.87
N HIS A 508 -7.33 -24.40 40.17
CA HIS A 508 -8.50 -25.26 40.44
C HIS A 508 -8.85 -26.22 39.30
N GLY A 509 -8.25 -26.03 38.12
CA GLY A 509 -8.65 -26.74 36.90
C GLY A 509 -9.99 -26.25 36.35
N LEU A 510 -10.51 -26.98 35.35
CA LEU A 510 -11.86 -26.68 34.85
C LEU A 510 -12.92 -27.44 35.66
N PRO A 511 -14.09 -26.86 35.91
CA PRO A 511 -15.21 -27.57 36.55
C PRO A 511 -15.64 -28.76 35.71
N GLU A 512 -16.29 -29.75 36.36
CA GLU A 512 -16.85 -30.90 35.64
C GLU A 512 -17.83 -30.44 34.55
N ASP A 513 -17.84 -31.17 33.43
CA ASP A 513 -18.72 -30.83 32.29
C ASP A 513 -20.18 -30.83 32.74
N LYS A 514 -20.87 -29.70 32.54
CA LYS A 514 -22.32 -29.78 32.38
C LYS A 514 -22.56 -30.46 31.03
N PRO A 515 -23.43 -31.49 30.96
CA PRO A 515 -23.72 -32.12 29.67
C PRO A 515 -24.02 -31.08 28.63
N PRO A 516 -23.52 -31.23 27.39
CA PRO A 516 -23.72 -30.26 26.32
C PRO A 516 -25.20 -29.93 26.28
N VAL A 517 -25.57 -28.63 26.31
CA VAL A 517 -26.92 -28.18 26.09
C VAL A 517 -27.38 -28.83 24.80
N ALA A 518 -28.27 -29.81 24.90
CA ALA A 518 -28.81 -30.50 23.74
C ALA A 518 -29.27 -29.41 22.78
N ALA A 519 -28.56 -29.25 21.66
CA ALA A 519 -28.97 -28.37 20.59
C ALA A 519 -30.44 -28.74 20.30
N ASP A 520 -31.36 -27.80 20.49
CA ASP A 520 -32.76 -28.02 20.22
C ASP A 520 -32.93 -28.61 18.82
N ALA A 521 -33.07 -29.92 18.77
CA ALA A 521 -33.40 -30.68 17.58
C ALA A 521 -34.86 -30.41 17.22
N LYS A 522 -35.16 -29.19 16.87
CA LYS A 522 -36.40 -28.76 16.23
C LYS A 522 -36.13 -27.77 15.10
N GLU A 523 -35.24 -28.13 14.23
CA GLU A 523 -35.37 -27.64 12.87
C GLU A 523 -36.12 -28.68 12.05
N LYS A 524 -37.37 -28.34 11.71
CA LYS A 524 -38.26 -29.11 10.85
C LYS A 524 -37.50 -29.49 9.59
N ALA A 525 -37.43 -30.78 9.32
CA ALA A 525 -37.12 -31.27 7.98
C ALA A 525 -37.93 -30.52 6.92
N PRO A 526 -37.36 -30.07 5.81
CA PRO A 526 -38.15 -29.48 4.74
C PRO A 526 -39.16 -30.52 4.27
N SER A 527 -40.44 -30.17 4.33
CA SER A 527 -41.51 -30.97 3.76
C SER A 527 -41.26 -31.16 2.26
N ASN A 528 -41.10 -32.39 1.84
CA ASN A 528 -41.07 -32.81 0.43
C ASN A 528 -42.50 -32.65 -0.16
N ASP A 529 -42.91 -31.43 -0.44
CA ASP A 529 -44.04 -31.15 -1.32
C ASP A 529 -43.53 -30.67 -2.66
N ALA A 530 -43.05 -31.62 -3.47
CA ALA A 530 -42.92 -31.41 -4.89
C ALA A 530 -44.30 -31.40 -5.55
N PRO A 531 -44.70 -30.39 -6.30
CA PRO A 531 -45.93 -30.41 -7.05
C PRO A 531 -45.82 -31.44 -8.16
N SER A 532 -46.83 -32.37 -8.21
CA SER A 532 -46.97 -33.36 -9.26
C SER A 532 -47.14 -32.70 -10.64
N PRO A 533 -46.59 -33.28 -11.71
CA PRO A 533 -46.74 -32.73 -13.05
C PRO A 533 -48.18 -32.86 -13.55
N PRO A 534 -48.67 -31.89 -14.35
CA PRO A 534 -50.03 -31.97 -14.88
C PRO A 534 -50.16 -33.13 -15.85
N LYS A 535 -51.22 -33.94 -15.66
CA LYS A 535 -51.62 -35.01 -16.54
C LYS A 535 -52.01 -34.42 -17.90
N SER A 536 -51.32 -34.91 -18.97
CA SER A 536 -51.75 -34.72 -20.32
C SER A 536 -53.09 -35.42 -20.52
N GLY A 537 -54.09 -34.62 -20.88
CA GLY A 537 -55.41 -35.10 -21.30
C GLY A 537 -55.67 -34.64 -22.73
N GLY A 538 -55.98 -35.61 -23.62
CA GLY A 538 -56.79 -35.49 -24.79
C GLY A 538 -56.25 -34.76 -26.00
#